data_77df3b274da393481192f9838aef399a
#
_entry.id   77df3b274da393481192f9838aef399a
#
_cell.length_a   1.000
_cell.length_b   1.000
_cell.length_c   1.000
_cell.angle_alpha   90.00
_cell.angle_beta   90.00
_cell.angle_gamma   90.00
#
_symmetry.space_group_name_H-M   'P 1'
#
loop_
_entity.id
_entity.type
_entity.pdbx_description
1 polymer ?
#
loop_
_entity_poly.entity_id
_entity_poly.type
_entity_poly.pdbx_seq_one_letter_code
_entity_poly.pdbx_strand_id
1 'polypeptide(L)'
;NSCLASRIPWGQRVTAERLTRIELGEILVKQITNLKQVRVRDIEGCAKIEVDKNRITIFNKNIINQLNKKLKMIGFTSMEIDKEGYKPGKINVISN
;
A
#
# COMPACT_ATOMS: atom_id res chain seq x y z
N ASN A 1 14.50 -3.48 -8.24
CA ASN A 1 13.28 -2.89 -8.29
C ASN A 1 12.18 -3.89 -8.51
N SER A 2 11.23 -3.84 -7.70
CA SER A 2 10.19 -4.79 -7.74
C SER A 2 9.14 -4.38 -8.75
N CYS A 3 8.50 -5.35 -9.32
CA CYS A 3 7.46 -5.12 -10.28
C CYS A 3 6.21 -4.63 -9.56
N LEU A 4 5.64 -3.52 -10.03
CA LEU A 4 4.44 -2.99 -9.43
C LEU A 4 3.26 -3.94 -9.53
N ALA A 5 3.27 -4.80 -10.53
CA ALA A 5 2.18 -5.76 -10.67
C ALA A 5 2.09 -6.71 -9.49
N SER A 6 3.17 -6.90 -8.76
CA SER A 6 3.14 -7.77 -7.59
C SER A 6 2.30 -7.19 -6.46
N ARG A 7 1.92 -5.91 -6.55
CA ARG A 7 1.04 -5.27 -5.57
C ARG A 7 -0.43 -5.56 -5.82
N ILE A 8 -0.73 -6.27 -6.89
CA ILE A 8 -2.12 -6.60 -7.21
C ILE A 8 -2.31 -8.08 -6.97
N PRO A 9 -3.34 -8.49 -6.23
CA PRO A 9 -3.53 -9.90 -5.91
C PRO A 9 -3.70 -10.78 -7.14
N TRP A 10 -3.33 -12.01 -6.99
CA TRP A 10 -3.48 -13.01 -8.03
C TRP A 10 -4.92 -13.07 -8.47
N GLY A 11 -5.14 -13.16 -9.74
CA GLY A 11 -6.48 -13.27 -10.28
C GLY A 11 -7.17 -11.93 -10.51
N GLN A 12 -6.62 -10.85 -9.98
CA GLN A 12 -7.20 -9.55 -10.26
C GLN A 12 -6.51 -8.91 -11.45
N ARG A 13 -7.28 -8.06 -12.13
CA ARG A 13 -6.80 -7.48 -13.37
C ARG A 13 -5.73 -6.44 -13.14
N VAL A 14 -4.64 -6.54 -13.88
CA VAL A 14 -3.59 -5.54 -13.85
C VAL A 14 -3.91 -4.51 -14.94
N THR A 15 -4.07 -3.26 -14.54
CA THR A 15 -4.34 -2.18 -15.49
C THR A 15 -3.36 -1.05 -15.24
N ALA A 16 -3.16 -0.22 -16.26
CA ALA A 16 -2.28 0.93 -16.11
C ALA A 16 -2.77 1.86 -15.01
N GLU A 17 -4.07 1.98 -14.90
CA GLU A 17 -4.68 2.82 -13.87
C GLU A 17 -4.34 2.33 -12.47
N ARG A 18 -4.43 1.02 -12.26
CA ARG A 18 -4.11 0.44 -10.96
C ARG A 18 -2.63 0.58 -10.64
N LEU A 19 -1.77 0.36 -11.64
CA LEU A 19 -0.33 0.49 -11.44
C LEU A 19 0.06 1.93 -11.11
N THR A 20 -0.57 2.88 -11.77
CA THR A 20 -0.28 4.29 -11.53
C THR A 20 -0.66 4.69 -10.12
N ARG A 21 -1.85 4.31 -9.66
CA ARG A 21 -2.24 4.72 -8.32
C ARG A 21 -1.42 4.02 -7.23
N ILE A 22 -0.94 2.80 -7.51
CA ILE A 22 -0.04 2.14 -6.57
C ILE A 22 1.27 2.92 -6.46
N GLU A 23 1.84 3.29 -7.59
CA GLU A 23 3.08 4.03 -7.60
C GLU A 23 2.94 5.37 -6.87
N LEU A 24 1.89 6.10 -7.19
CA LEU A 24 1.62 7.37 -6.52
C LEU A 24 1.35 7.17 -5.03
N GLY A 25 0.65 6.10 -4.70
CA GLY A 25 0.37 5.80 -3.30
C GLY A 25 1.62 5.54 -2.49
N GLU A 26 2.56 4.79 -3.07
CA GLU A 26 3.82 4.52 -2.37
C GLU A 26 4.61 5.80 -2.15
N ILE A 27 4.67 6.66 -3.16
CA ILE A 27 5.35 7.94 -3.02
C ILE A 27 4.69 8.78 -1.93
N LEU A 28 3.38 8.82 -1.95
CA LEU A 28 2.63 9.61 -1.02
C LEU A 28 2.80 9.14 0.42
N VAL A 29 2.73 7.85 0.65
CA VAL A 29 2.92 7.31 1.99
C VAL A 29 4.33 7.60 2.47
N LYS A 30 5.32 7.43 1.62
CA LYS A 30 6.70 7.74 2.00
C LYS A 30 6.89 9.20 2.37
N GLN A 31 6.24 10.08 1.64
CA GLN A 31 6.36 11.51 1.91
C GLN A 31 5.70 11.89 3.24
N ILE A 32 4.53 11.36 3.49
CA ILE A 32 3.80 11.71 4.71
C ILE A 32 4.41 11.08 5.96
N THR A 33 4.87 9.84 5.85
CA THR A 33 5.40 9.13 7.00
C THR A 33 6.90 9.25 7.15
N ASN A 34 7.57 9.68 6.10
CA ASN A 34 9.03 9.77 6.05
C ASN A 34 9.71 8.40 6.15
N LEU A 35 8.97 7.33 5.88
CA LEU A 35 9.53 5.99 5.87
C LEU A 35 10.16 5.72 4.52
N LYS A 36 11.23 4.92 4.51
CA LYS A 36 11.92 4.59 3.29
C LYS A 36 11.36 3.33 2.64
N GLN A 37 10.91 2.41 3.44
CA GLN A 37 10.37 1.16 2.93
C GLN A 37 8.87 1.11 3.12
N VAL A 38 8.14 1.25 2.02
CA VAL A 38 6.69 1.21 2.03
C VAL A 38 6.23 0.44 0.80
N ARG A 39 5.26 -0.42 0.98
CA ARG A 39 4.62 -1.07 -0.14
C ARG A 39 3.11 -0.83 -0.02
N VAL A 40 2.50 -0.41 -1.13
CA VAL A 40 1.06 -0.24 -1.18
C VAL A 40 0.49 -1.27 -2.12
N ARG A 41 -0.41 -2.10 -1.64
CA ARG A 41 -1.08 -3.10 -2.47
C ARG A 41 -2.46 -2.60 -2.81
N ASP A 42 -2.90 -2.88 -4.04
CA ASP A 42 -4.23 -2.50 -4.47
C ASP A 42 -5.12 -3.73 -4.43
N ILE A 43 -5.96 -3.81 -3.43
CA ILE A 43 -6.86 -4.93 -3.28
C ILE A 43 -8.26 -4.43 -3.64
N GLU A 44 -8.56 -4.50 -4.93
CA GLU A 44 -9.83 -4.04 -5.47
C GLU A 44 -10.20 -2.63 -5.02
N GLY A 45 -9.23 -1.74 -5.09
CA GLY A 45 -9.46 -0.34 -4.73
C GLY A 45 -9.08 0.01 -3.32
N CYS A 46 -8.83 -0.96 -2.47
CA CYS A 46 -8.37 -0.69 -1.11
C CYS A 46 -6.85 -0.63 -1.11
N ALA A 47 -6.30 0.46 -0.61
CA ALA A 47 -4.86 0.61 -0.48
C ALA A 47 -4.41 -0.07 0.80
N LYS A 48 -3.80 -1.24 0.67
CA LYS A 48 -3.27 -1.93 1.84
C LYS A 48 -1.80 -1.56 1.99
N ILE A 49 -1.48 -0.87 3.07
CA ILE A 49 -0.14 -0.33 3.28
C ILE A 49 0.69 -1.27 4.12
N GLU A 50 1.85 -1.65 3.60
CA GLU A 50 2.78 -2.55 4.30
C GLU A 50 4.05 -1.80 4.61
N VAL A 51 4.43 -1.79 5.88
CA VAL A 51 5.68 -1.19 6.34
C VAL A 51 6.28 -2.13 7.36
N ASP A 52 7.50 -1.84 7.79
CA ASP A 52 8.13 -2.62 8.83
C ASP A 52 7.20 -2.67 10.03
N LYS A 53 7.06 -3.85 10.63
CA LYS A 53 6.20 -4.02 11.78
C LYS A 53 6.54 -3.04 12.89
N ASN A 54 7.82 -2.74 13.04
CA ASN A 54 8.27 -1.79 14.07
C ASN A 54 7.83 -0.36 13.81
N ARG A 55 7.39 -0.07 12.60
CA ARG A 55 7.01 1.29 12.21
C ARG A 55 5.50 1.50 12.17
N ILE A 56 4.72 0.45 12.44
CA ILE A 56 3.28 0.57 12.37
C ILE A 56 2.73 1.61 13.33
N THR A 57 3.39 1.76 14.47
CA THR A 57 2.93 2.69 15.49
C THR A 57 2.98 4.16 15.08
N ILE A 58 3.72 4.49 14.02
CA ILE A 58 3.76 5.88 13.61
C ILE A 58 2.46 6.30 12.91
N PHE A 59 1.65 5.32 12.51
CA PHE A 59 0.39 5.62 11.83
C PHE A 59 -0.67 6.02 12.86
N ASN A 60 -0.50 7.21 13.42
CA ASN A 60 -1.47 7.72 14.38
C ASN A 60 -2.69 8.26 13.62
N LYS A 61 -3.67 8.71 14.37
CA LYS A 61 -4.92 9.17 13.81
C LYS A 61 -4.73 10.27 12.77
N ASN A 62 -3.83 11.19 13.05
CA ASN A 62 -3.57 12.31 12.16
C ASN A 62 -2.99 11.86 10.83
N ILE A 63 -2.01 10.97 10.90
CA ILE A 63 -1.38 10.42 9.69
C ILE A 63 -2.40 9.62 8.88
N ILE A 64 -3.19 8.81 9.56
CA ILE A 64 -4.20 8.00 8.88
C ILE A 64 -5.23 8.89 8.17
N ASN A 65 -5.63 9.97 8.82
CA ASN A 65 -6.59 10.89 8.21
C ASN A 65 -6.02 11.54 6.95
N GLN A 66 -4.77 11.97 7.01
CA GLN A 66 -4.11 12.55 5.85
C GLN A 66 -4.00 11.56 4.71
N LEU A 67 -3.58 10.35 5.03
CA LEU A 67 -3.42 9.32 4.01
C LEU A 67 -4.75 8.94 3.39
N ASN A 68 -5.77 8.79 4.21
CA ASN A 68 -7.08 8.41 3.71
C ASN A 68 -7.59 9.44 2.69
N LYS A 69 -7.44 10.72 3.02
CA LYS A 69 -7.89 11.77 2.15
C LYS A 69 -7.10 11.78 0.83
N LYS A 70 -5.78 11.72 0.94
CA LYS A 70 -4.95 11.83 -0.26
C LYS A 70 -4.98 10.58 -1.12
N LEU A 71 -5.06 9.40 -0.52
CA LEU A 71 -5.15 8.18 -1.30
C LEU A 71 -6.46 8.13 -2.08
N LYS A 72 -7.53 8.66 -1.51
CA LYS A 72 -8.77 8.73 -2.26
C LYS A 72 -8.65 9.66 -3.45
N MET A 73 -7.89 10.73 -3.31
CA MET A 73 -7.71 11.67 -4.42
C MET A 73 -7.01 11.05 -5.61
N ILE A 74 -6.17 10.05 -5.36
CA ILE A 74 -5.46 9.41 -6.46
C ILE A 74 -6.14 8.13 -6.96
N GLY A 75 -7.33 7.83 -6.44
CA GLY A 75 -8.13 6.76 -7.01
C GLY A 75 -8.45 5.58 -6.13
N PHE A 76 -7.92 5.53 -4.92
CA PHE A 76 -8.30 4.45 -4.02
C PHE A 76 -9.64 4.72 -3.39
N THR A 77 -10.36 3.67 -3.03
CA THR A 77 -11.66 3.82 -2.39
C THR A 77 -11.56 3.75 -0.87
N SER A 78 -10.52 3.10 -0.38
CA SER A 78 -10.30 2.97 1.07
C SER A 78 -8.85 2.64 1.32
N MET A 79 -8.47 2.53 2.58
CA MET A 79 -7.10 2.14 2.93
C MET A 79 -7.11 1.35 4.22
N GLU A 80 -6.07 0.57 4.42
CA GLU A 80 -5.85 -0.10 5.69
C GLU A 80 -4.36 -0.34 5.87
N ILE A 81 -3.93 -0.51 7.10
CA ILE A 81 -2.54 -0.81 7.42
C ILE A 81 -2.43 -2.29 7.70
N ASP A 82 -1.49 -2.96 7.05
CA ASP A 82 -1.28 -4.39 7.27
C ASP A 82 -0.63 -4.57 8.64
N LYS A 83 -1.35 -5.18 9.55
CA LYS A 83 -0.86 -5.34 10.91
C LYS A 83 0.32 -6.30 11.02
N GLU A 84 0.50 -7.14 10.02
CA GLU A 84 1.63 -8.05 10.03
C GLU A 84 2.90 -7.40 9.51
N GLY A 85 2.74 -6.25 8.88
CA GLY A 85 3.88 -5.52 8.36
C GLY A 85 4.42 -6.09 7.08
N TYR A 86 5.46 -5.42 6.58
CA TYR A 86 6.12 -5.85 5.36
C TYR A 86 7.06 -7.00 5.67
N LYS A 87 6.96 -8.06 4.89
CA LYS A 87 7.86 -9.20 5.02
C LYS A 87 8.48 -9.47 3.66
N PRO A 88 9.79 -9.22 3.53
CA PRO A 88 10.47 -9.49 2.27
C PRO A 88 10.31 -10.96 1.91
N GLY A 89 10.03 -11.22 0.67
CA GLY A 89 9.86 -12.58 0.22
C GLY A 89 8.51 -13.19 0.50
N LYS A 90 7.59 -12.42 1.08
CA LYS A 90 6.26 -12.92 1.33
C LYS A 90 5.53 -13.17 0.02
N ILE A 91 5.06 -14.37 -0.15
CA ILE A 91 4.34 -14.73 -1.35
C ILE A 91 2.93 -15.10 -0.97
N ASN A 92 2.04 -14.23 -1.24
CA ASN A 92 0.71 -14.43 -0.78
C ASN A 92 -0.07 -15.44 -1.48
N VAL A 93 0.21 -15.57 -2.71
CA VAL A 93 -0.59 -16.42 -3.49
C VAL A 93 -0.58 -17.83 -3.11
N ILE A 94 0.48 -18.23 -2.48
CA ILE A 94 0.59 -19.61 -2.20
C ILE A 94 -0.14 -20.00 -1.02
N SER A 95 -0.28 -19.17 -0.21
CA SER A 95 -0.85 -19.55 0.99
C SER A 95 -2.21 -19.65 0.86
N ASN A 96 -2.29 -19.81 0.33
CA ASN A 96 -3.39 -19.97 0.47
C ASN A 96 -4.08 -19.45 0.49
#